data_ac18d6e110e2632eddc45f1c3f4527dd
#
_entry.id   ac18d6e110e2632eddc45f1c3f4527dd
#
_cell.length_a   1.000
_cell.length_b   1.000
_cell.length_c   1.000
_cell.angle_alpha   90.00
_cell.angle_beta   90.00
_cell.angle_gamma   90.00
#
_symmetry.space_group_name_H-M   'P 1'
#
loop_
_entity.id
_entity.type
_entity.pdbx_description
1 polymer ?
#
loop_
_entity_poly.entity_id
_entity_poly.type
_entity_poly.pdbx_seq_one_letter_code
_entity_poly.pdbx_strand_id
1 'polypeptide(L)'
;MLVTATEMLNKAVKGHYAVGQFNINNLEWTKAILLTAQENNSPVILGVSEGAGKYMTGFKTVSAMVQAMMDELNITVPVALHLDHGTYEGCYKCIKAGFSSIMFDGSHFPIEENIEKTKELVNAAHNLGLSIEAEVGSIGGEEDGVVGGGEVADPDECKMIADLGVDMLAAGIGNIHGKYPANWKGLNFDVLAKIQEKTGVMPLVLHGGTGIPADMIKKAISLGVSKINVNTECQLSFADATRKYIEAGKDLEGKGFDPRKLLAPGFEAIKATVKEKMELFGSVDKA
;
A
#
# COMPACT_ATOMS: atom_id res chain seq x y z
N MET A 1 -10.34 16.03 0.64
CA MET A 1 -10.22 15.78 -0.83
C MET A 1 -9.03 14.85 -1.04
N LEU A 2 -9.15 13.82 -1.90
CA LEU A 2 -8.04 12.93 -2.27
C LEU A 2 -6.91 13.73 -2.93
N VAL A 3 -5.66 13.34 -2.65
CA VAL A 3 -4.45 13.89 -3.25
C VAL A 3 -3.66 12.77 -3.95
N THR A 4 -2.75 13.13 -4.86
CA THR A 4 -1.81 12.16 -5.44
C THR A 4 -0.77 11.73 -4.37
N ALA A 5 -0.13 10.60 -4.59
CA ALA A 5 0.96 10.15 -3.72
C ALA A 5 2.27 10.94 -3.94
N THR A 6 2.41 11.65 -5.06
CA THR A 6 3.66 12.30 -5.49
C THR A 6 4.27 13.23 -4.44
N GLU A 7 3.47 14.19 -3.92
CA GLU A 7 4.01 15.19 -2.98
C GLU A 7 4.38 14.56 -1.63
N MET A 8 3.49 13.70 -1.08
CA MET A 8 3.73 13.06 0.21
C MET A 8 4.94 12.15 0.18
N LEU A 9 5.19 11.43 -0.94
CA LEU A 9 6.35 10.55 -1.07
C LEU A 9 7.65 11.33 -1.31
N ASN A 10 7.60 12.42 -2.08
CA ASN A 10 8.77 13.31 -2.22
C ASN A 10 9.17 13.96 -0.89
N LYS A 11 8.20 14.32 -0.03
CA LYS A 11 8.47 14.76 1.35
C LYS A 11 9.08 13.63 2.18
N ALA A 12 8.57 12.40 2.03
CA ALA A 12 9.05 11.24 2.75
C ALA A 12 10.52 10.90 2.41
N VAL A 13 10.90 10.91 1.12
CA VAL A 13 12.30 10.75 0.69
C VAL A 13 13.20 11.79 1.35
N LYS A 14 12.83 13.07 1.26
CA LYS A 14 13.63 14.18 1.84
C LYS A 14 13.70 14.13 3.36
N GLY A 15 12.63 13.66 4.00
CA GLY A 15 12.51 13.59 5.45
C GLY A 15 12.99 12.27 6.07
N HIS A 16 13.46 11.32 5.25
CA HIS A 16 13.90 9.99 5.67
C HIS A 16 12.85 9.25 6.52
N TYR A 17 11.61 9.22 6.05
CA TYR A 17 10.51 8.43 6.59
C TYR A 17 9.75 7.74 5.45
N ALA A 18 8.83 6.84 5.77
CA ALA A 18 7.95 6.24 4.77
C ALA A 18 6.47 6.46 5.10
N VAL A 19 5.65 6.65 4.06
CA VAL A 19 4.20 6.67 4.18
C VAL A 19 3.67 5.25 4.11
N GLY A 20 2.81 4.88 5.04
CA GLY A 20 2.14 3.58 5.02
C GLY A 20 1.06 3.53 3.95
N GLN A 21 1.08 2.48 3.12
CA GLN A 21 -0.08 2.03 2.36
C GLN A 21 -0.74 0.90 3.12
N PHE A 22 -2.01 1.08 3.46
CA PHE A 22 -2.83 0.05 4.08
C PHE A 22 -3.96 -0.34 3.15
N ASN A 23 -4.09 -1.66 2.87
CA ASN A 23 -5.14 -2.15 1.98
C ASN A 23 -6.50 -2.06 2.66
N ILE A 24 -7.52 -1.64 1.91
CA ILE A 24 -8.90 -1.56 2.36
C ILE A 24 -9.76 -2.63 1.68
N ASN A 25 -10.64 -3.25 2.47
CA ASN A 25 -11.51 -4.33 1.99
C ASN A 25 -13.00 -4.05 2.22
N ASN A 26 -13.33 -3.10 3.10
CA ASN A 26 -14.70 -2.72 3.47
C ASN A 26 -14.73 -1.39 4.23
N LEU A 27 -15.90 -1.04 4.75
CA LEU A 27 -16.15 0.18 5.52
C LEU A 27 -15.32 0.23 6.81
N GLU A 28 -15.22 -0.86 7.56
CA GLU A 28 -14.50 -0.92 8.84
C GLU A 28 -13.01 -0.65 8.66
N TRP A 29 -12.38 -1.28 7.65
CA TRP A 29 -10.98 -1.04 7.31
C TRP A 29 -10.72 0.41 6.94
N THR A 30 -11.52 0.93 6.01
CA THR A 30 -11.39 2.31 5.53
C THR A 30 -11.50 3.31 6.67
N LYS A 31 -12.53 3.15 7.52
CA LYS A 31 -12.75 4.01 8.67
C LYS A 31 -11.62 3.94 9.69
N ALA A 32 -11.14 2.73 10.02
CA ALA A 32 -10.07 2.53 11.00
C ALA A 32 -8.78 3.23 10.54
N ILE A 33 -8.40 3.06 9.27
CA ILE A 33 -7.18 3.65 8.72
C ILE A 33 -7.28 5.18 8.65
N LEU A 34 -8.39 5.72 8.16
CA LEU A 34 -8.60 7.18 8.06
C LEU A 34 -8.57 7.86 9.43
N LEU A 35 -9.27 7.30 10.42
CA LEU A 35 -9.27 7.84 11.78
C LEU A 35 -7.87 7.79 12.41
N THR A 36 -7.14 6.68 12.23
CA THR A 36 -5.79 6.56 12.78
C THR A 36 -4.83 7.55 12.12
N ALA A 37 -4.93 7.75 10.81
CA ALA A 37 -4.13 8.74 10.09
C ALA A 37 -4.40 10.16 10.61
N GLN A 38 -5.69 10.52 10.79
CA GLN A 38 -6.09 11.82 11.32
C GLN A 38 -5.61 12.02 12.77
N GLU A 39 -5.80 11.02 13.64
CA GLU A 39 -5.39 11.07 15.05
C GLU A 39 -3.87 11.21 15.22
N ASN A 40 -3.08 10.70 14.29
CA ASN A 40 -1.61 10.75 14.33
C ASN A 40 -1.00 11.82 13.41
N ASN A 41 -1.84 12.69 12.82
CA ASN A 41 -1.40 13.73 11.87
C ASN A 41 -0.42 13.16 10.81
N SER A 42 -0.78 12.00 10.24
CA SER A 42 0.06 11.24 9.30
C SER A 42 -0.56 11.19 7.91
N PRO A 43 0.20 11.43 6.84
CA PRO A 43 -0.27 11.11 5.49
C PRO A 43 -0.50 9.61 5.37
N VAL A 44 -1.41 9.19 4.50
CA VAL A 44 -1.74 7.77 4.30
C VAL A 44 -2.13 7.46 2.86
N ILE A 45 -1.84 6.24 2.43
CA ILE A 45 -2.27 5.69 1.15
C ILE A 45 -3.23 4.53 1.43
N LEU A 46 -4.43 4.60 0.85
CA LEU A 46 -5.42 3.53 0.88
C LEU A 46 -5.23 2.66 -0.36
N GLY A 47 -4.70 1.44 -0.19
CA GLY A 47 -4.48 0.49 -1.27
C GLY A 47 -5.75 -0.32 -1.57
N VAL A 48 -6.04 -0.53 -2.84
CA VAL A 48 -7.17 -1.34 -3.31
C VAL A 48 -6.69 -2.25 -4.41
N SER A 49 -6.65 -3.56 -4.15
CA SER A 49 -6.39 -4.55 -5.19
C SER A 49 -7.60 -4.75 -6.10
N GLU A 50 -7.44 -5.37 -7.26
CA GLU A 50 -8.57 -5.69 -8.13
C GLU A 50 -9.57 -6.64 -7.45
N GLY A 51 -9.07 -7.60 -6.66
CA GLY A 51 -9.90 -8.51 -5.86
C GLY A 51 -10.70 -7.76 -4.80
N ALA A 52 -10.09 -6.85 -4.06
CA ALA A 52 -10.78 -6.01 -3.09
C ALA A 52 -11.82 -5.09 -3.76
N GLY A 53 -11.47 -4.50 -4.91
CA GLY A 53 -12.40 -3.70 -5.70
C GLY A 53 -13.62 -4.50 -6.15
N LYS A 54 -13.41 -5.73 -6.61
CA LYS A 54 -14.50 -6.66 -6.97
C LYS A 54 -15.35 -7.04 -5.77
N TYR A 55 -14.73 -7.35 -4.62
CA TYR A 55 -15.43 -7.66 -3.38
C TYR A 55 -16.32 -6.50 -2.93
N MET A 56 -15.85 -5.27 -3.02
CA MET A 56 -16.60 -4.05 -2.70
C MET A 56 -17.54 -3.60 -3.82
N THR A 57 -17.88 -4.46 -4.76
CA THR A 57 -18.80 -4.26 -5.91
C THR A 57 -18.29 -3.41 -7.06
N GLY A 58 -17.11 -2.81 -6.94
CA GLY A 58 -16.45 -2.06 -8.02
C GLY A 58 -15.72 -0.80 -7.55
N PHE A 59 -14.78 -0.33 -8.35
CA PHE A 59 -13.93 0.81 -8.03
C PHE A 59 -14.69 2.13 -7.82
N LYS A 60 -15.82 2.33 -8.49
CA LYS A 60 -16.68 3.51 -8.27
C LYS A 60 -17.29 3.50 -6.86
N THR A 61 -17.74 2.33 -6.37
CA THR A 61 -18.23 2.17 -5.00
C THR A 61 -17.14 2.50 -3.99
N VAL A 62 -15.93 1.97 -4.22
CA VAL A 62 -14.76 2.24 -3.37
C VAL A 62 -14.46 3.73 -3.31
N SER A 63 -14.34 4.38 -4.47
CA SER A 63 -14.03 5.82 -4.55
C SER A 63 -15.10 6.67 -3.87
N ALA A 64 -16.38 6.37 -4.11
CA ALA A 64 -17.49 7.09 -3.48
C ALA A 64 -17.51 6.90 -1.95
N MET A 65 -17.29 5.67 -1.46
CA MET A 65 -17.21 5.36 -0.04
C MET A 65 -16.07 6.14 0.64
N VAL A 66 -14.87 6.10 0.06
CA VAL A 66 -13.70 6.78 0.63
C VAL A 66 -13.92 8.29 0.69
N GLN A 67 -14.41 8.92 -0.39
CA GLN A 67 -14.65 10.35 -0.45
C GLN A 67 -15.72 10.78 0.57
N ALA A 68 -16.85 10.05 0.62
CA ALA A 68 -17.91 10.33 1.59
C ALA A 68 -17.39 10.19 3.04
N MET A 69 -16.60 9.16 3.34
CA MET A 69 -16.02 9.00 4.67
C MET A 69 -15.04 10.12 5.02
N MET A 70 -14.21 10.57 4.09
CA MET A 70 -13.30 11.68 4.35
C MET A 70 -14.06 12.95 4.72
N ASP A 71 -15.17 13.22 4.06
CA ASP A 71 -16.01 14.39 4.33
C ASP A 71 -16.72 14.27 5.68
N GLU A 72 -17.41 13.14 5.95
CA GLU A 72 -18.15 12.91 7.19
C GLU A 72 -17.25 12.83 8.44
N LEU A 73 -16.04 12.31 8.30
CA LEU A 73 -15.06 12.19 9.39
C LEU A 73 -14.16 13.44 9.54
N ASN A 74 -14.34 14.45 8.69
CA ASN A 74 -13.51 15.66 8.65
C ASN A 74 -12.01 15.33 8.53
N ILE A 75 -11.64 14.44 7.61
CA ILE A 75 -10.25 14.05 7.38
C ILE A 75 -9.52 15.18 6.66
N THR A 76 -8.49 15.73 7.30
CA THR A 76 -7.67 16.83 6.78
C THR A 76 -6.26 16.44 6.39
N VAL A 77 -5.77 15.30 6.87
CA VAL A 77 -4.46 14.78 6.47
C VAL A 77 -4.45 14.36 5.01
N PRO A 78 -3.29 14.39 4.32
CA PRO A 78 -3.19 13.91 2.95
C PRO A 78 -3.55 12.43 2.82
N VAL A 79 -4.51 12.10 1.95
CA VAL A 79 -4.95 10.74 1.65
C VAL A 79 -4.89 10.50 0.15
N ALA A 80 -4.18 9.47 -0.28
CA ALA A 80 -4.22 8.97 -1.66
C ALA A 80 -5.05 7.68 -1.72
N LEU A 81 -5.93 7.57 -2.72
CA LEU A 81 -6.63 6.33 -3.05
C LEU A 81 -5.90 5.68 -4.23
N HIS A 82 -5.34 4.51 -4.01
CA HIS A 82 -4.35 3.88 -4.86
C HIS A 82 -4.78 2.48 -5.31
N LEU A 83 -4.72 2.21 -6.63
CA LEU A 83 -4.82 0.84 -7.15
C LEU A 83 -3.51 0.10 -6.83
N ASP A 84 -3.62 -1.05 -6.18
CA ASP A 84 -2.51 -1.90 -5.78
C ASP A 84 -2.44 -3.13 -6.70
N HIS A 85 -1.27 -3.44 -7.27
CA HIS A 85 -1.05 -4.51 -8.26
C HIS A 85 -2.06 -4.53 -9.41
N GLY A 86 -2.24 -3.40 -10.08
CA GLY A 86 -3.21 -3.26 -11.15
C GLY A 86 -2.76 -3.89 -12.47
N THR A 87 -3.70 -4.52 -13.17
CA THR A 87 -3.54 -4.84 -14.59
C THR A 87 -3.60 -3.56 -15.44
N TYR A 88 -3.16 -3.65 -16.69
CA TYR A 88 -3.24 -2.52 -17.63
C TYR A 88 -4.66 -1.96 -17.75
N GLU A 89 -5.67 -2.85 -17.89
CA GLU A 89 -7.09 -2.47 -17.94
C GLU A 89 -7.61 -1.97 -16.58
N GLY A 90 -7.13 -2.56 -15.49
CA GLY A 90 -7.45 -2.14 -14.13
C GLY A 90 -7.06 -0.69 -13.86
N CYS A 91 -5.90 -0.28 -14.33
CA CYS A 91 -5.44 1.11 -14.25
C CYS A 91 -6.43 2.08 -14.88
N TYR A 92 -6.89 1.82 -16.10
CA TYR A 92 -7.89 2.67 -16.77
C TYR A 92 -9.26 2.68 -16.06
N LYS A 93 -9.66 1.54 -15.47
CA LYS A 93 -10.90 1.47 -14.68
C LYS A 93 -10.81 2.35 -13.43
N CYS A 94 -9.68 2.33 -12.73
CA CYS A 94 -9.44 3.16 -11.54
C CYS A 94 -9.35 4.65 -11.88
N ILE A 95 -8.67 5.03 -12.96
CA ILE A 95 -8.67 6.40 -13.49
C ILE A 95 -10.10 6.91 -13.69
N LYS A 96 -10.94 6.12 -14.36
CA LYS A 96 -12.36 6.46 -14.61
C LYS A 96 -13.23 6.47 -13.34
N ALA A 97 -12.81 5.74 -12.30
CA ALA A 97 -13.55 5.66 -11.05
C ALA A 97 -13.23 6.80 -10.07
N GLY A 98 -12.23 7.64 -10.35
CA GLY A 98 -11.84 8.76 -9.51
C GLY A 98 -10.80 8.42 -8.44
N PHE A 99 -9.95 7.43 -8.68
CA PHE A 99 -8.74 7.20 -7.89
C PHE A 99 -7.76 8.37 -8.11
N SER A 100 -6.90 8.61 -7.13
CA SER A 100 -5.86 9.66 -7.22
C SER A 100 -4.47 9.11 -7.52
N SER A 101 -4.32 7.78 -7.49
CA SER A 101 -3.06 7.08 -7.69
C SER A 101 -3.33 5.68 -8.25
N ILE A 102 -2.44 5.16 -9.07
CA ILE A 102 -2.52 3.81 -9.63
C ILE A 102 -1.16 3.13 -9.60
N MET A 103 -1.14 1.80 -9.50
CA MET A 103 0.02 0.98 -9.77
C MET A 103 -0.26 0.08 -10.98
N PHE A 104 0.68 0.06 -11.92
CA PHE A 104 0.74 -0.94 -12.97
C PHE A 104 1.78 -2.01 -12.61
N ASP A 105 1.31 -3.23 -12.41
CA ASP A 105 2.20 -4.37 -12.20
C ASP A 105 2.54 -5.01 -13.55
N GLY A 106 3.63 -4.54 -14.12
CA GLY A 106 4.21 -5.06 -15.36
C GLY A 106 5.32 -6.07 -15.14
N SER A 107 5.59 -6.49 -13.90
CA SER A 107 6.72 -7.34 -13.53
C SER A 107 6.73 -8.72 -14.17
N HIS A 108 5.56 -9.22 -14.59
CA HIS A 108 5.39 -10.50 -15.26
C HIS A 108 5.57 -10.44 -16.80
N PHE A 109 5.73 -9.24 -17.38
CA PHE A 109 6.05 -9.07 -18.78
C PHE A 109 7.57 -8.97 -19.00
N PRO A 110 8.08 -9.27 -20.22
CA PRO A 110 9.42 -8.84 -20.61
C PRO A 110 9.60 -7.34 -20.43
N ILE A 111 10.81 -6.89 -20.11
CA ILE A 111 11.07 -5.49 -19.75
C ILE A 111 10.62 -4.49 -20.85
N GLU A 112 10.77 -4.87 -22.13
CA GLU A 112 10.36 -4.03 -23.25
C GLU A 112 8.85 -3.79 -23.25
N GLU A 113 8.06 -4.82 -22.97
CA GLU A 113 6.59 -4.71 -22.88
C GLU A 113 6.17 -3.94 -21.61
N ASN A 114 6.85 -4.17 -20.48
CA ASN A 114 6.63 -3.38 -19.26
C ASN A 114 6.89 -1.89 -19.54
N ILE A 115 7.99 -1.53 -20.19
CA ILE A 115 8.33 -0.16 -20.58
C ILE A 115 7.24 0.46 -21.47
N GLU A 116 6.79 -0.24 -22.51
CA GLU A 116 5.78 0.26 -23.45
C GLU A 116 4.46 0.59 -22.72
N LYS A 117 3.94 -0.37 -21.95
CA LYS A 117 2.69 -0.24 -21.20
C LYS A 117 2.79 0.83 -20.10
N THR A 118 3.90 0.84 -19.36
CA THR A 118 4.15 1.84 -18.31
C THR A 118 4.18 3.24 -18.88
N LYS A 119 4.87 3.45 -20.01
CA LYS A 119 4.93 4.76 -20.68
C LYS A 119 3.55 5.29 -21.08
N GLU A 120 2.70 4.42 -21.62
CA GLU A 120 1.32 4.80 -21.96
C GLU A 120 0.51 5.20 -20.72
N LEU A 121 0.63 4.42 -19.64
CA LEU A 121 -0.09 4.68 -18.40
C LEU A 121 0.44 5.92 -17.67
N VAL A 122 1.75 6.21 -17.71
CA VAL A 122 2.33 7.47 -17.20
C VAL A 122 1.65 8.66 -17.89
N ASN A 123 1.56 8.64 -19.23
CA ASN A 123 0.90 9.71 -19.97
C ASN A 123 -0.58 9.81 -19.59
N ALA A 124 -1.30 8.69 -19.48
CA ALA A 124 -2.71 8.69 -19.13
C ALA A 124 -2.95 9.22 -17.70
N ALA A 125 -2.16 8.79 -16.73
CA ALA A 125 -2.25 9.19 -15.33
C ALA A 125 -1.93 10.69 -15.16
N HIS A 126 -0.79 11.14 -15.66
CA HIS A 126 -0.34 12.53 -15.52
C HIS A 126 -1.24 13.53 -16.21
N ASN A 127 -1.79 13.22 -17.40
CA ASN A 127 -2.74 14.09 -18.09
C ASN A 127 -4.05 14.32 -17.31
N LEU A 128 -4.35 13.44 -16.35
CA LEU A 128 -5.54 13.53 -15.50
C LEU A 128 -5.20 13.87 -14.04
N GLY A 129 -3.93 14.17 -13.74
CA GLY A 129 -3.46 14.57 -12.42
C GLY A 129 -3.39 13.45 -11.39
N LEU A 130 -3.16 12.20 -11.84
CA LEU A 130 -2.92 11.06 -10.95
C LEU A 130 -1.42 10.78 -10.82
N SER A 131 -1.02 10.16 -9.70
CA SER A 131 0.30 9.53 -9.56
C SER A 131 0.28 8.08 -10.04
N ILE A 132 1.45 7.60 -10.47
CA ILE A 132 1.62 6.23 -10.96
C ILE A 132 2.85 5.54 -10.35
N GLU A 133 2.65 4.29 -9.95
CA GLU A 133 3.66 3.32 -9.54
C GLU A 133 3.87 2.27 -10.62
N ALA A 134 5.11 1.82 -10.78
CA ALA A 134 5.43 0.65 -11.60
C ALA A 134 6.29 -0.34 -10.81
N GLU A 135 6.43 -1.57 -11.29
CA GLU A 135 7.19 -2.63 -10.63
C GLU A 135 8.25 -3.23 -11.55
N VAL A 136 9.43 -3.54 -10.97
CA VAL A 136 10.53 -4.27 -11.60
C VAL A 136 10.99 -5.40 -10.69
N GLY A 137 11.34 -6.54 -11.29
CA GLY A 137 11.47 -7.80 -10.57
C GLY A 137 10.09 -8.31 -10.16
N SER A 138 10.00 -9.21 -9.20
CA SER A 138 8.70 -9.65 -8.68
C SER A 138 8.72 -9.79 -7.16
N ILE A 139 7.60 -9.44 -6.53
CA ILE A 139 7.40 -9.66 -5.10
C ILE A 139 7.04 -11.14 -4.90
N GLY A 140 7.69 -11.81 -3.95
CA GLY A 140 7.37 -13.21 -3.65
C GLY A 140 6.04 -13.35 -2.90
N GLY A 141 5.56 -14.60 -2.76
CA GLY A 141 4.32 -14.90 -2.03
C GLY A 141 3.06 -14.78 -2.88
N GLU A 142 1.92 -14.65 -2.22
CA GLU A 142 0.60 -14.62 -2.88
C GLU A 142 -0.16 -13.36 -2.48
N GLU A 143 -0.70 -12.65 -3.47
CA GLU A 143 -1.65 -11.56 -3.29
C GLU A 143 -2.79 -11.72 -4.30
N ASP A 144 -4.05 -11.68 -3.83
CA ASP A 144 -5.27 -11.84 -4.64
C ASP A 144 -5.27 -13.11 -5.54
N GLY A 145 -4.63 -14.20 -5.09
CA GLY A 145 -4.53 -15.45 -5.85
C GLY A 145 -3.42 -15.46 -6.91
N VAL A 146 -2.64 -14.39 -7.03
CA VAL A 146 -1.45 -14.32 -7.88
C VAL A 146 -0.21 -14.67 -7.05
N VAL A 147 0.54 -15.67 -7.50
CA VAL A 147 1.79 -16.10 -6.84
C VAL A 147 2.97 -15.47 -7.55
N GLY A 148 3.70 -14.63 -6.82
CA GLY A 148 4.92 -14.01 -7.32
C GLY A 148 6.15 -14.91 -7.17
N GLY A 149 7.05 -14.90 -8.16
CA GLY A 149 8.28 -15.69 -8.15
C GLY A 149 9.37 -15.20 -7.19
N GLY A 150 9.27 -13.95 -6.74
CA GLY A 150 10.28 -13.33 -5.87
C GLY A 150 11.60 -13.02 -6.57
N GLU A 151 11.54 -12.68 -7.87
CA GLU A 151 12.72 -12.29 -8.64
C GLU A 151 13.29 -10.97 -8.16
N VAL A 152 14.59 -10.95 -7.92
CA VAL A 152 15.29 -9.74 -7.51
C VAL A 152 15.37 -8.77 -8.69
N ALA A 153 14.98 -7.53 -8.47
CA ALA A 153 14.97 -6.49 -9.49
C ALA A 153 16.37 -6.19 -10.03
N ASP A 154 16.48 -6.02 -11.34
CA ASP A 154 17.69 -5.51 -11.98
C ASP A 154 17.77 -3.97 -11.85
N PRO A 155 18.85 -3.40 -11.28
CA PRO A 155 18.95 -1.94 -11.10
C PRO A 155 18.97 -1.16 -12.43
N ASP A 156 19.40 -1.75 -13.56
CA ASP A 156 19.35 -1.08 -14.87
C ASP A 156 17.93 -1.04 -15.42
N GLU A 157 17.15 -2.10 -15.26
CA GLU A 157 15.73 -2.11 -15.58
C GLU A 157 14.94 -1.13 -14.70
N CYS A 158 15.25 -1.06 -13.40
CA CYS A 158 14.69 -0.04 -12.51
C CYS A 158 14.94 1.39 -13.02
N LYS A 159 16.16 1.66 -13.51
CA LYS A 159 16.49 2.95 -14.13
C LYS A 159 15.68 3.21 -15.38
N MET A 160 15.51 2.22 -16.26
CA MET A 160 14.71 2.34 -17.49
C MET A 160 13.26 2.72 -17.18
N ILE A 161 12.63 2.05 -16.20
CA ILE A 161 11.25 2.35 -15.78
C ILE A 161 11.17 3.73 -15.11
N ALA A 162 12.11 4.07 -14.21
CA ALA A 162 12.16 5.37 -13.56
C ALA A 162 12.25 6.54 -14.56
N ASP A 163 13.02 6.37 -15.65
CA ASP A 163 13.20 7.38 -16.69
C ASP A 163 11.93 7.63 -17.52
N LEU A 164 10.90 6.79 -17.42
CA LEU A 164 9.59 7.02 -18.04
C LEU A 164 8.78 8.10 -17.29
N GLY A 165 9.22 8.48 -16.09
CA GLY A 165 8.56 9.51 -15.29
C GLY A 165 7.48 8.97 -14.34
N VAL A 166 7.57 7.69 -13.92
CA VAL A 166 6.74 7.18 -12.81
C VAL A 166 7.00 7.99 -11.53
N ASP A 167 5.99 8.11 -10.67
CA ASP A 167 6.10 8.88 -9.43
C ASP A 167 6.75 8.08 -8.29
N MET A 168 6.71 6.76 -8.38
CA MET A 168 7.30 5.83 -7.43
C MET A 168 7.56 4.47 -8.10
N LEU A 169 8.52 3.72 -7.56
CA LEU A 169 8.98 2.45 -8.12
C LEU A 169 9.02 1.35 -7.07
N ALA A 170 8.24 0.29 -7.29
CA ALA A 170 8.35 -0.95 -6.54
C ALA A 170 9.45 -1.84 -7.14
N ALA A 171 10.24 -2.46 -6.28
CA ALA A 171 11.31 -3.35 -6.69
C ALA A 171 11.34 -4.63 -5.85
N GLY A 172 11.47 -5.77 -6.51
CA GLY A 172 11.72 -7.04 -5.86
C GLY A 172 13.12 -7.05 -5.23
N ILE A 173 13.20 -7.07 -3.91
CA ILE A 173 14.46 -7.12 -3.14
C ILE A 173 14.46 -8.25 -2.10
N GLY A 174 13.72 -9.33 -2.39
CA GLY A 174 13.52 -10.46 -1.48
C GLY A 174 12.36 -10.29 -0.50
N ASN A 175 11.55 -9.28 -0.70
CA ASN A 175 10.29 -9.06 0.03
C ASN A 175 9.20 -10.01 -0.47
N ILE A 176 8.25 -10.34 0.42
CA ILE A 176 7.24 -11.38 0.20
C ILE A 176 5.88 -10.88 0.70
N HIS A 177 4.83 -11.08 -0.09
CA HIS A 177 3.46 -10.90 0.35
C HIS A 177 3.06 -11.98 1.37
N GLY A 178 2.28 -11.59 2.38
CA GLY A 178 1.81 -12.51 3.41
C GLY A 178 2.82 -12.72 4.55
N LYS A 179 2.85 -13.95 5.10
CA LYS A 179 3.76 -14.30 6.19
C LYS A 179 5.12 -14.75 5.67
N TYR A 180 6.16 -14.17 6.21
CA TYR A 180 7.52 -14.58 5.88
C TYR A 180 7.84 -15.99 6.43
N PRO A 181 8.44 -16.86 5.61
CA PRO A 181 8.85 -18.19 6.07
C PRO A 181 10.04 -18.10 7.04
N ALA A 182 10.18 -19.09 7.94
CA ALA A 182 11.24 -19.10 8.95
C ALA A 182 12.67 -19.10 8.35
N ASN A 183 12.84 -19.54 7.13
CA ASN A 183 14.11 -19.56 6.41
C ASN A 183 14.34 -18.35 5.49
N TRP A 184 13.53 -17.30 5.62
CA TRP A 184 13.72 -16.08 4.86
C TRP A 184 15.09 -15.44 5.12
N LYS A 185 15.74 -14.98 4.06
CA LYS A 185 17.13 -14.47 4.13
C LYS A 185 17.23 -12.99 4.45
N GLY A 186 16.11 -12.28 4.57
CA GLY A 186 16.06 -10.84 4.72
C GLY A 186 15.98 -10.10 3.39
N LEU A 187 15.88 -8.77 3.48
CA LEU A 187 15.89 -7.90 2.31
C LEU A 187 17.30 -7.79 1.71
N ASN A 188 17.36 -7.71 0.38
CA ASN A 188 18.62 -7.51 -0.34
C ASN A 188 18.98 -6.03 -0.40
N PHE A 189 19.65 -5.54 0.64
CA PHE A 189 20.05 -4.14 0.74
C PHE A 189 21.12 -3.71 -0.25
N ASP A 190 21.95 -4.65 -0.75
CA ASP A 190 22.96 -4.34 -1.75
C ASP A 190 22.30 -3.99 -3.11
N VAL A 191 21.24 -4.72 -3.46
CA VAL A 191 20.43 -4.39 -4.65
C VAL A 191 19.67 -3.09 -4.43
N LEU A 192 19.02 -2.90 -3.28
CA LEU A 192 18.30 -1.66 -2.97
C LEU A 192 19.20 -0.43 -3.07
N ALA A 193 20.43 -0.50 -2.54
CA ALA A 193 21.40 0.58 -2.64
C ALA A 193 21.80 0.91 -4.09
N LYS A 194 21.98 -0.13 -4.93
CA LYS A 194 22.26 0.05 -6.37
C LYS A 194 21.08 0.67 -7.12
N ILE A 195 19.85 0.26 -6.77
CA ILE A 195 18.64 0.85 -7.35
C ILE A 195 18.58 2.34 -6.98
N GLN A 196 18.77 2.69 -5.70
CA GLN A 196 18.78 4.07 -5.24
C GLN A 196 19.89 4.90 -5.96
N GLU A 197 21.10 4.36 -6.10
CA GLU A 197 22.20 5.02 -6.83
C GLU A 197 21.80 5.35 -8.27
N LYS A 198 21.14 4.41 -8.97
CA LYS A 198 20.74 4.58 -10.37
C LYS A 198 19.52 5.45 -10.57
N THR A 199 18.53 5.37 -9.67
CA THR A 199 17.26 6.10 -9.76
C THR A 199 17.29 7.46 -9.05
N GLY A 200 18.33 7.73 -8.23
CA GLY A 200 18.49 8.98 -7.51
C GLY A 200 17.44 9.20 -6.42
N VAL A 201 16.71 10.32 -6.49
CA VAL A 201 15.70 10.70 -5.49
C VAL A 201 14.31 10.12 -5.76
N MET A 202 14.21 9.11 -6.62
CA MET A 202 12.96 8.40 -6.90
C MET A 202 12.39 7.79 -5.60
N PRO A 203 11.11 8.02 -5.26
CA PRO A 203 10.43 7.30 -4.19
C PRO A 203 10.43 5.80 -4.45
N LEU A 204 11.08 5.00 -3.59
CA LEU A 204 11.06 3.55 -3.69
C LEU A 204 9.98 2.96 -2.80
N VAL A 205 9.37 1.87 -3.26
CA VAL A 205 8.25 1.19 -2.60
C VAL A 205 8.67 -0.19 -2.13
N LEU A 206 8.35 -0.49 -0.87
CA LEU A 206 8.52 -1.81 -0.26
C LEU A 206 7.15 -2.46 -0.09
N HIS A 207 6.84 -3.43 -0.93
CA HIS A 207 5.69 -4.32 -0.77
C HIS A 207 5.95 -5.39 0.30
N GLY A 208 4.88 -6.01 0.82
CA GLY A 208 5.01 -7.10 1.79
C GLY A 208 5.60 -6.65 3.13
N GLY A 209 5.23 -5.47 3.62
CA GLY A 209 5.77 -4.90 4.87
C GLY A 209 5.41 -5.63 6.17
N THR A 210 4.54 -6.66 6.10
CA THR A 210 4.08 -7.42 7.26
C THR A 210 5.21 -8.28 7.85
N GLY A 211 5.54 -8.05 9.14
CA GLY A 211 6.48 -8.92 9.86
C GLY A 211 7.96 -8.73 9.53
N ILE A 212 8.33 -7.73 8.74
CA ILE A 212 9.74 -7.36 8.54
C ILE A 212 10.28 -6.74 9.82
N PRO A 213 11.47 -7.16 10.31
CA PRO A 213 12.09 -6.57 11.50
C PRO A 213 12.27 -5.06 11.42
N ALA A 214 12.07 -4.36 12.52
CA ALA A 214 12.09 -2.90 12.59
C ALA A 214 13.42 -2.27 12.13
N ASP A 215 14.54 -2.93 12.40
CA ASP A 215 15.87 -2.49 11.95
C ASP A 215 16.01 -2.58 10.41
N MET A 216 15.44 -3.63 9.80
CA MET A 216 15.41 -3.76 8.34
C MET A 216 14.52 -2.70 7.69
N ILE A 217 13.36 -2.40 8.27
CA ILE A 217 12.48 -1.31 7.81
C ILE A 217 13.23 0.02 7.85
N LYS A 218 13.86 0.35 8.97
CA LYS A 218 14.64 1.59 9.12
C LYS A 218 15.79 1.67 8.12
N LYS A 219 16.47 0.55 7.89
CA LYS A 219 17.54 0.49 6.88
C LYS A 219 17.01 0.69 5.46
N ALA A 220 15.87 0.07 5.12
CA ALA A 220 15.24 0.27 3.82
C ALA A 220 14.85 1.75 3.59
N ILE A 221 14.26 2.40 4.61
CA ILE A 221 13.93 3.83 4.56
C ILE A 221 15.19 4.69 4.34
N SER A 222 16.30 4.39 5.01
CA SER A 222 17.57 5.10 4.83
C SER A 222 18.16 4.94 3.41
N LEU A 223 17.70 3.93 2.66
CA LEU A 223 18.08 3.65 1.27
C LEU A 223 17.01 4.05 0.25
N GLY A 224 16.12 4.99 0.62
CA GLY A 224 15.18 5.61 -0.33
C GLY A 224 13.76 5.01 -0.34
N VAL A 225 13.49 3.96 0.44
CA VAL A 225 12.11 3.49 0.60
C VAL A 225 11.28 4.55 1.31
N SER A 226 10.22 5.00 0.65
CA SER A 226 9.33 6.08 1.12
C SER A 226 7.85 5.70 1.13
N LYS A 227 7.51 4.52 0.65
CA LYS A 227 6.19 3.89 0.73
C LYS A 227 6.35 2.44 1.18
N ILE A 228 5.55 2.01 2.14
CA ILE A 228 5.57 0.62 2.64
C ILE A 228 4.15 0.08 2.69
N ASN A 229 3.90 -1.03 1.99
CA ASN A 229 2.60 -1.67 1.93
C ASN A 229 2.41 -2.66 3.08
N VAL A 230 1.30 -2.54 3.80
CA VAL A 230 0.88 -3.41 4.90
C VAL A 230 -0.55 -3.87 4.69
N ASN A 231 -0.77 -5.16 4.50
CA ASN A 231 -2.09 -5.77 4.33
C ASN A 231 -2.31 -6.88 5.37
N THR A 232 -1.56 -7.96 5.27
CA THR A 232 -1.75 -9.19 6.05
C THR A 232 -1.75 -8.95 7.56
N GLU A 233 -0.93 -8.04 8.08
CA GLU A 233 -0.86 -7.77 9.51
C GLU A 233 -2.17 -7.17 10.06
N CYS A 234 -2.81 -6.28 9.30
CA CYS A 234 -4.13 -5.75 9.64
C CYS A 234 -5.20 -6.85 9.61
N GLN A 235 -5.15 -7.75 8.61
CA GLN A 235 -6.07 -8.89 8.51
C GLN A 235 -5.92 -9.84 9.69
N LEU A 236 -4.70 -10.17 10.08
CA LEU A 236 -4.42 -11.06 11.21
C LEU A 236 -4.86 -10.45 12.54
N SER A 237 -4.59 -9.17 12.78
CA SER A 237 -4.99 -8.49 14.01
C SER A 237 -6.51 -8.39 14.15
N PHE A 238 -7.21 -8.08 13.05
CA PHE A 238 -8.66 -8.07 13.01
C PHE A 238 -9.24 -9.45 13.32
N ALA A 239 -8.75 -10.49 12.64
CA ALA A 239 -9.24 -11.86 12.80
C ALA A 239 -9.01 -12.38 14.23
N ASP A 240 -7.85 -12.11 14.81
CA ASP A 240 -7.52 -12.53 16.19
C ASP A 240 -8.42 -11.84 17.22
N ALA A 241 -8.60 -10.53 17.13
CA ALA A 241 -9.47 -9.78 18.04
C ALA A 241 -10.94 -10.22 17.95
N THR A 242 -11.43 -10.43 16.73
CA THR A 242 -12.80 -10.91 16.51
C THR A 242 -12.99 -12.35 17.05
N ARG A 243 -12.01 -13.23 16.83
CA ARG A 243 -12.01 -14.60 17.39
C ARG A 243 -12.09 -14.57 18.90
N LYS A 244 -11.22 -13.77 19.56
CA LYS A 244 -11.21 -13.64 21.04
C LYS A 244 -12.57 -13.16 21.57
N TYR A 245 -13.23 -12.26 20.86
CA TYR A 245 -14.57 -11.79 21.23
C TYR A 245 -15.60 -12.93 21.21
N ILE A 246 -15.58 -13.75 20.16
CA ILE A 246 -16.48 -14.92 20.00
C ILE A 246 -16.13 -16.02 21.03
N GLU A 247 -14.86 -16.37 21.19
CA GLU A 247 -14.41 -17.39 22.15
C GLU A 247 -14.76 -17.02 23.61
N ALA A 248 -14.81 -15.73 23.90
CA ALA A 248 -15.25 -15.22 25.21
C ALA A 248 -16.80 -15.21 25.37
N GLY A 249 -17.55 -15.68 24.37
CA GLY A 249 -19.02 -15.71 24.39
C GLY A 249 -19.69 -14.35 24.35
N LYS A 250 -18.96 -13.28 24.01
CA LYS A 250 -19.48 -11.90 24.00
C LYS A 250 -20.58 -11.67 22.95
N ASP A 251 -20.54 -12.41 21.86
CA ASP A 251 -21.56 -12.42 20.83
C ASP A 251 -22.92 -12.96 21.34
N LEU A 252 -22.91 -13.79 22.39
CA LEU A 252 -24.11 -14.36 23.03
C LEU A 252 -24.68 -13.47 24.14
N GLU A 253 -23.97 -12.45 24.60
CA GLU A 253 -24.41 -11.55 25.65
C GLU A 253 -25.24 -10.37 25.08
N GLY A 254 -26.50 -10.26 25.48
CA GLY A 254 -27.39 -9.15 25.05
C GLY A 254 -27.49 -9.05 23.51
N LYS A 255 -27.01 -7.96 22.92
CA LYS A 255 -26.90 -7.75 21.47
C LYS A 255 -25.45 -7.84 20.97
N GLY A 256 -24.61 -8.68 21.55
CA GLY A 256 -23.22 -8.85 21.14
C GLY A 256 -23.04 -9.36 19.69
N PHE A 257 -24.05 -10.02 19.13
CA PHE A 257 -24.12 -10.46 17.73
C PHE A 257 -24.37 -9.33 16.71
N ASP A 258 -24.75 -8.11 17.17
CA ASP A 258 -24.92 -6.97 16.27
C ASP A 258 -23.57 -6.67 15.58
N PRO A 259 -23.52 -6.56 14.23
CA PRO A 259 -22.27 -6.33 13.50
C PRO A 259 -21.45 -5.15 14.03
N ARG A 260 -22.11 -4.09 14.49
CA ARG A 260 -21.46 -2.92 15.08
C ARG A 260 -20.68 -3.22 16.36
N LYS A 261 -21.08 -4.28 17.09
CA LYS A 261 -20.40 -4.77 18.31
C LYS A 261 -19.44 -5.91 18.00
N LEU A 262 -19.86 -6.84 17.15
CA LEU A 262 -19.09 -8.01 16.75
C LEU A 262 -17.77 -7.61 16.07
N LEU A 263 -17.80 -6.58 15.22
CA LEU A 263 -16.62 -6.11 14.46
C LEU A 263 -15.81 -5.06 15.20
N ALA A 264 -16.32 -4.48 16.29
CA ALA A 264 -15.63 -3.43 17.03
C ALA A 264 -14.25 -3.83 17.55
N PRO A 265 -14.00 -5.00 18.14
CA PRO A 265 -12.67 -5.41 18.58
C PRO A 265 -11.68 -5.50 17.43
N GLY A 266 -12.10 -6.02 16.28
CA GLY A 266 -11.28 -6.09 15.08
C GLY A 266 -10.95 -4.69 14.52
N PHE A 267 -11.91 -3.79 14.53
CA PHE A 267 -11.72 -2.38 14.14
C PHE A 267 -10.66 -1.70 15.01
N GLU A 268 -10.72 -1.84 16.34
CA GLU A 268 -9.71 -1.28 17.24
C GLU A 268 -8.34 -1.93 17.06
N ALA A 269 -8.29 -3.22 16.75
CA ALA A 269 -7.04 -3.93 16.46
C ALA A 269 -6.37 -3.41 15.18
N ILE A 270 -7.13 -3.08 14.13
CA ILE A 270 -6.60 -2.42 12.92
C ILE A 270 -6.02 -1.06 13.28
N LYS A 271 -6.74 -0.23 14.05
CA LYS A 271 -6.24 1.08 14.48
C LYS A 271 -4.90 0.97 15.21
N ALA A 272 -4.78 0.01 16.13
CA ALA A 272 -3.54 -0.22 16.86
C ALA A 272 -2.38 -0.63 15.93
N THR A 273 -2.63 -1.56 15.00
CA THR A 273 -1.63 -1.99 14.01
C THR A 273 -1.20 -0.84 13.09
N VAL A 274 -2.15 -0.08 12.55
CA VAL A 274 -1.86 1.07 11.67
C VAL A 274 -1.04 2.12 12.40
N LYS A 275 -1.38 2.45 13.65
CA LYS A 275 -0.62 3.39 14.48
C LYS A 275 0.82 2.92 14.70
N GLU A 276 1.01 1.65 15.09
CA GLU A 276 2.34 1.06 15.26
C GLU A 276 3.20 1.20 13.99
N LYS A 277 2.61 0.94 12.83
CA LYS A 277 3.33 1.09 11.55
C LYS A 277 3.64 2.54 11.22
N MET A 278 2.72 3.48 11.46
CA MET A 278 2.99 4.92 11.27
C MET A 278 4.14 5.41 12.16
N GLU A 279 4.19 4.94 13.42
CA GLU A 279 5.30 5.20 14.33
C GLU A 279 6.62 4.58 13.84
N LEU A 280 6.59 3.30 13.43
CA LEU A 280 7.77 2.60 12.91
C LEU A 280 8.33 3.24 11.64
N PHE A 281 7.45 3.68 10.73
CA PHE A 281 7.81 4.30 9.45
C PHE A 281 8.21 5.77 9.61
N GLY A 282 7.95 6.38 10.77
CA GLY A 282 8.26 7.77 11.08
C GLY A 282 7.34 8.78 10.42
N SER A 283 6.11 8.38 10.04
CA SER A 283 5.13 9.26 9.36
C SER A 283 4.22 10.05 10.31
N VAL A 284 4.27 9.81 11.60
CA VAL A 284 3.53 10.59 12.61
C VAL A 284 3.99 12.06 12.55
N ASP A 285 3.02 12.98 12.59
CA ASP A 285 3.23 14.44 12.46
C ASP A 285 3.91 14.88 11.14
N LYS A 286 3.63 14.17 10.04
CA LYS A 286 4.15 14.47 8.69
C LYS A 286 3.09 14.89 7.67
N ALA A 287 1.84 15.10 8.10
CA ALA A 287 0.76 15.54 7.22
C ALA A 287 0.92 16.98 6.72
#